data_d67e2faf9f6118c99cb81510bbd0ab1a
#
_entry.id   d67e2faf9f6118c99cb81510bbd0ab1a
#
_cell.length_a   1.000
_cell.length_b   1.000
_cell.length_c   1.000
_cell.angle_alpha   90.00
_cell.angle_beta   90.00
_cell.angle_gamma   90.00
#
_symmetry.space_group_name_H-M   'P 1'
#
loop_
_entity.id
_entity.type
_entity.pdbx_description
1 polymer ?
#
loop_
_entity_poly.entity_id
_entity_poly.type
_entity_poly.pdbx_seq_one_letter_code
_entity_poly.pdbx_strand_id
1 'polypeptide(L)'
;MGNIPKLLELIQETDPEMFETISNLDKVILKDGALSEKHKRLIAMCLTAQQQCDKCVDVHARAAMYHGATKEEVMEALFVAMLVGGAPCLSAASRTIEFLRGKTDPMDFAGE
;
A
#
# COMPACT_ATOMS: atom_id res chain seq x y z
N MET A 1 -8.50 -4.47 -3.74
CA MET A 1 -8.88 -3.90 -2.44
C MET A 1 -10.29 -4.23 -2.00
N GLY A 2 -11.16 -4.64 -2.91
CA GLY A 2 -12.58 -4.83 -2.58
C GLY A 2 -12.85 -5.71 -1.37
N ASN A 3 -12.01 -6.72 -1.11
CA ASN A 3 -12.24 -7.65 0.00
C ASN A 3 -11.77 -7.12 1.35
N ILE A 4 -10.77 -6.23 1.37
CA ILE A 4 -10.21 -5.74 2.64
C ILE A 4 -11.20 -4.87 3.41
N PRO A 5 -11.87 -3.87 2.78
CA PRO A 5 -12.87 -3.10 3.50
C PRO A 5 -14.01 -3.97 4.05
N LYS A 6 -14.46 -4.94 3.27
CA LYS A 6 -15.52 -5.85 3.72
C LYS A 6 -15.08 -6.71 4.88
N LEU A 7 -13.83 -7.17 4.86
CA LEU A 7 -13.28 -7.93 5.96
C LEU A 7 -13.21 -7.08 7.22
N LEU A 8 -12.80 -5.82 7.11
CA LEU A 8 -12.75 -4.90 8.24
C LEU A 8 -14.15 -4.66 8.82
N GLU A 9 -15.15 -4.50 7.96
CA GLU A 9 -16.54 -4.38 8.41
C GLU A 9 -16.97 -5.61 9.19
N LEU A 10 -16.64 -6.80 8.71
CA LEU A 10 -16.99 -8.04 9.38
C LEU A 10 -16.28 -8.14 10.74
N ILE A 11 -15.02 -7.75 10.80
CA ILE A 11 -14.30 -7.74 12.07
C ILE A 11 -14.99 -6.77 13.04
N GLN A 12 -15.37 -5.58 12.56
CA GLN A 12 -16.04 -4.61 13.42
C GLN A 12 -17.37 -5.14 13.95
N GLU A 13 -18.10 -5.89 13.13
CA GLU A 13 -19.39 -6.47 13.53
C GLU A 13 -19.21 -7.62 14.51
N THR A 14 -18.21 -8.46 14.30
CA THR A 14 -18.04 -9.70 15.09
C THR A 14 -17.20 -9.49 16.33
N ASP A 15 -16.25 -8.56 16.29
CA ASP A 15 -15.35 -8.29 17.41
C ASP A 15 -14.89 -6.83 17.38
N PRO A 16 -15.70 -5.91 17.87
CA PRO A 16 -15.37 -4.48 17.86
C PRO A 16 -14.04 -4.16 18.54
N GLU A 17 -13.70 -4.87 19.61
CA GLU A 17 -12.46 -4.64 20.32
C GLU A 17 -11.26 -5.00 19.43
N MET A 18 -11.35 -6.11 18.71
CA MET A 18 -10.28 -6.51 17.79
C MET A 18 -10.14 -5.50 16.66
N PHE A 19 -11.27 -5.03 16.11
CA PHE A 19 -11.24 -4.02 15.06
C PHE A 19 -10.53 -2.75 15.54
N GLU A 20 -10.86 -2.28 16.73
CA GLU A 20 -10.25 -1.09 17.30
C GLU A 20 -8.76 -1.31 17.53
N THR A 21 -8.38 -2.47 18.01
CA THR A 21 -6.99 -2.82 18.29
C THR A 21 -6.18 -2.82 16.99
N ILE A 22 -6.71 -3.44 15.94
CA ILE A 22 -6.04 -3.48 14.63
C ILE A 22 -5.89 -2.07 14.06
N SER A 23 -6.96 -1.27 14.11
CA SER A 23 -6.92 0.10 13.61
C SER A 23 -5.90 0.94 14.36
N ASN A 24 -5.84 0.77 15.66
CA ASN A 24 -4.89 1.51 16.49
C ASN A 24 -3.46 1.06 16.23
N LEU A 25 -3.25 -0.23 16.03
CA LEU A 25 -1.94 -0.77 15.69
C LEU A 25 -1.42 -0.14 14.40
N ASP A 26 -2.24 -0.09 13.35
CA ASP A 26 -1.86 0.54 12.08
C ASP A 26 -1.47 2.00 12.29
N LYS A 27 -2.27 2.74 13.04
CA LYS A 27 -1.99 4.16 13.30
C LYS A 27 -0.68 4.36 14.04
N VAL A 28 -0.41 3.52 15.03
CA VAL A 28 0.81 3.63 15.83
C VAL A 28 2.04 3.28 14.99
N ILE A 29 1.94 2.23 14.20
CA ILE A 29 3.07 1.80 13.35
C ILE A 29 3.36 2.85 12.27
N LEU A 30 2.33 3.38 11.64
CA LEU A 30 2.49 4.23 10.46
C LEU A 30 2.70 5.70 10.78
N LYS A 31 2.53 6.13 12.02
CA LYS A 31 2.74 7.54 12.37
C LYS A 31 4.16 7.98 12.06
N ASP A 32 4.34 9.29 11.83
CA ASP A 32 5.66 9.85 11.63
C ASP A 32 6.52 9.62 12.88
N GLY A 33 7.74 9.20 12.66
CA GLY A 33 8.72 8.95 13.70
C GLY A 33 10.09 9.17 13.10
N ALA A 34 11.05 8.28 13.41
CA ALA A 34 12.34 8.31 12.75
C ALA A 34 12.18 8.18 11.23
N LEU A 35 11.18 7.43 10.78
CA LEU A 35 10.77 7.37 9.39
C LEU A 35 9.40 8.06 9.28
N SER A 36 9.18 8.78 8.18
CA SER A 36 7.89 9.40 7.92
C SER A 36 6.88 8.35 7.50
N GLU A 37 5.60 8.66 7.62
CA GLU A 37 4.55 7.78 7.11
C GLU A 37 4.75 7.50 5.62
N LYS A 38 5.16 8.52 4.85
CA LYS A 38 5.48 8.33 3.43
C LYS A 38 6.48 7.21 3.22
N HIS A 39 7.59 7.24 3.96
CA HIS A 39 8.63 6.21 3.82
C HIS A 39 8.13 4.85 4.29
N LYS A 40 7.37 4.81 5.37
CA LYS A 40 6.81 3.55 5.86
C LYS A 40 5.86 2.92 4.83
N ARG A 41 5.08 3.75 4.13
CA ARG A 41 4.21 3.25 3.06
C ARG A 41 4.99 2.72 1.88
N LEU A 42 6.10 3.38 1.52
CA LEU A 42 6.98 2.87 0.45
C LEU A 42 7.61 1.53 0.85
N ILE A 43 8.01 1.38 2.10
CA ILE A 43 8.53 0.12 2.61
C ILE A 43 7.46 -0.97 2.51
N ALA A 44 6.24 -0.68 2.96
CA ALA A 44 5.14 -1.65 2.89
C ALA A 44 4.83 -2.04 1.45
N MET A 45 4.88 -1.07 0.53
CA MET A 45 4.70 -1.34 -0.90
C MET A 45 5.73 -2.35 -1.40
N CYS A 46 7.00 -2.15 -1.05
CA CYS A 46 8.06 -3.04 -1.49
C CYS A 46 7.93 -4.44 -0.88
N LEU A 47 7.56 -4.52 0.38
CA LEU A 47 7.36 -5.82 1.05
C LEU A 47 6.20 -6.58 0.42
N THR A 48 5.12 -5.88 0.07
CA THR A 48 3.99 -6.54 -0.58
C THR A 48 4.29 -6.91 -2.03
N ALA A 49 5.19 -6.17 -2.70
CA ALA A 49 5.68 -6.57 -4.02
C ALA A 49 6.44 -7.90 -3.94
N GLN A 50 7.23 -8.10 -2.88
CA GLN A 50 7.92 -9.37 -2.65
C GLN A 50 6.92 -10.52 -2.46
N GLN A 51 5.77 -10.22 -1.86
CA GLN A 51 4.71 -11.20 -1.66
C GLN A 51 3.83 -11.37 -2.90
N GLN A 52 4.10 -10.61 -3.96
CA GLN A 52 3.37 -10.64 -5.22
C GLN A 52 1.88 -10.36 -5.05
N CYS A 53 1.54 -9.45 -4.12
CA CYS A 53 0.17 -9.02 -3.89
C CYS A 53 -0.06 -7.68 -4.59
N ASP A 54 -0.59 -7.71 -5.82
CA ASP A 54 -0.74 -6.50 -6.63
C ASP A 54 -1.69 -5.48 -5.99
N LYS A 55 -2.74 -5.93 -5.36
CA LYS A 55 -3.68 -5.04 -4.66
C LYS A 55 -3.01 -4.37 -3.47
N CYS A 56 -2.19 -5.11 -2.73
CA CYS A 56 -1.48 -4.57 -1.59
C CYS A 56 -0.45 -3.53 -2.01
N VAL A 57 0.29 -3.82 -3.10
CA VAL A 57 1.24 -2.87 -3.66
C VAL A 57 0.52 -1.57 -4.02
N ASP A 58 -0.61 -1.67 -4.69
CA ASP A 58 -1.36 -0.51 -5.14
C ASP A 58 -1.87 0.33 -3.97
N VAL A 59 -2.40 -0.31 -2.95
CA VAL A 59 -2.89 0.41 -1.76
C VAL A 59 -1.77 1.20 -1.10
N HIS A 60 -0.63 0.57 -0.90
CA HIS A 60 0.48 1.25 -0.22
C HIS A 60 1.11 2.32 -1.09
N ALA A 61 1.18 2.10 -2.42
CA ALA A 61 1.67 3.12 -3.34
C ALA A 61 0.80 4.38 -3.29
N ARG A 62 -0.53 4.19 -3.38
CA ARG A 62 -1.46 5.31 -3.33
C ARG A 62 -1.39 6.03 -1.99
N ALA A 63 -1.31 5.27 -0.89
CA ALA A 63 -1.17 5.85 0.44
C ALA A 63 0.13 6.64 0.57
N ALA A 64 1.23 6.12 0.02
CA ALA A 64 2.51 6.84 0.03
C ALA A 64 2.37 8.17 -0.71
N MET A 65 1.72 8.16 -1.87
CA MET A 65 1.52 9.39 -2.65
C MET A 65 0.59 10.36 -1.95
N TYR A 66 -0.43 9.86 -1.27
CA TYR A 66 -1.30 10.70 -0.45
C TYR A 66 -0.49 11.42 0.63
N HIS A 67 0.56 10.78 1.13
CA HIS A 67 1.45 11.36 2.14
C HIS A 67 2.68 12.03 1.52
N GLY A 68 2.63 12.36 0.25
CA GLY A 68 3.62 13.20 -0.39
C GLY A 68 4.67 12.49 -1.25
N ALA A 69 4.58 11.18 -1.44
CA ALA A 69 5.52 10.50 -2.33
C ALA A 69 5.27 10.93 -3.78
N THR A 70 6.34 11.15 -4.51
CA THR A 70 6.26 11.44 -5.93
C THR A 70 6.22 10.14 -6.73
N LYS A 71 5.79 10.25 -7.98
CA LYS A 71 5.83 9.12 -8.90
C LYS A 71 7.25 8.54 -8.98
N GLU A 72 8.24 9.42 -9.04
CA GLU A 72 9.64 9.02 -9.12
C GLU A 72 10.08 8.25 -7.89
N GLU A 73 9.65 8.68 -6.71
CA GLU A 73 9.97 7.98 -5.47
C GLU A 73 9.34 6.59 -5.44
N VAL A 74 8.10 6.46 -5.88
CA VAL A 74 7.43 5.17 -5.97
C VAL A 74 8.19 4.23 -6.92
N MET A 75 8.56 4.75 -8.09
CA MET A 75 9.28 3.93 -9.08
C MET A 75 10.66 3.51 -8.58
N GLU A 76 11.40 4.42 -7.94
CA GLU A 76 12.72 4.07 -7.42
C GLU A 76 12.64 3.01 -6.33
N ALA A 77 11.63 3.10 -5.47
CA ALA A 77 11.43 2.07 -4.44
C ALA A 77 11.13 0.71 -5.08
N LEU A 78 10.30 0.70 -6.13
CA LEU A 78 10.00 -0.55 -6.85
C LEU A 78 11.23 -1.13 -7.53
N PHE A 79 12.14 -0.27 -8.01
CA PHE A 79 13.41 -0.76 -8.57
C PHE A 79 14.24 -1.50 -7.51
N VAL A 80 14.24 -0.99 -6.28
CA VAL A 80 14.93 -1.69 -5.19
C VAL A 80 14.26 -3.03 -4.90
N ALA A 81 12.94 -3.06 -4.89
CA ALA A 81 12.22 -4.32 -4.71
C ALA A 81 12.56 -5.34 -5.80
N MET A 82 12.66 -4.87 -7.05
CA MET A 82 13.05 -5.71 -8.18
C MET A 82 14.47 -6.23 -8.03
N LEU A 83 15.40 -5.39 -7.55
CA LEU A 83 16.78 -5.80 -7.32
C LEU A 83 16.84 -7.01 -6.38
N VAL A 84 16.05 -6.99 -5.32
CA VAL A 84 16.05 -8.04 -4.32
C VAL A 84 15.24 -9.26 -4.75
N GLY A 85 14.04 -9.04 -5.27
CA GLY A 85 13.08 -10.11 -5.54
C GLY A 85 12.91 -10.49 -7.00
N GLY A 86 13.55 -9.76 -7.92
CA GLY A 86 13.49 -10.05 -9.34
C GLY A 86 12.25 -9.50 -10.04
N ALA A 87 12.10 -9.87 -11.30
CA ALA A 87 11.04 -9.39 -12.17
C ALA A 87 9.62 -9.60 -11.62
N PRO A 88 9.31 -10.68 -10.87
CA PRO A 88 7.97 -10.83 -10.30
C PRO A 88 7.52 -9.66 -9.44
N CYS A 89 8.45 -8.92 -8.83
CA CYS A 89 8.11 -7.73 -8.05
C CYS A 89 7.53 -6.63 -8.93
N LEU A 90 8.05 -6.46 -10.14
CA LEU A 90 7.51 -5.49 -11.08
C LEU A 90 6.16 -5.96 -11.64
N SER A 91 6.00 -7.25 -11.86
CA SER A 91 4.71 -7.79 -12.29
C SER A 91 3.64 -7.51 -11.26
N ALA A 92 3.98 -7.62 -9.97
CA ALA A 92 3.05 -7.30 -8.90
C ALA A 92 2.71 -5.81 -8.86
N ALA A 93 3.49 -4.96 -9.51
CA ALA A 93 3.26 -3.52 -9.54
C ALA A 93 2.48 -3.05 -10.78
N SER A 94 1.99 -3.99 -11.61
CA SER A 94 1.32 -3.63 -12.86
C SER A 94 0.16 -2.67 -12.67
N ARG A 95 -0.68 -2.90 -11.69
CA ARG A 95 -1.81 -2.03 -11.36
C ARG A 95 -1.34 -0.64 -10.96
N THR A 96 -0.30 -0.57 -10.15
CA THR A 96 0.29 0.69 -9.71
C THR A 96 0.90 1.46 -10.88
N ILE A 97 1.56 0.75 -11.78
CA ILE A 97 2.15 1.39 -12.96
C ILE A 97 1.06 2.02 -13.84
N GLU A 98 -0.07 1.34 -14.02
CA GLU A 98 -1.20 1.91 -14.76
C GLU A 98 -1.71 3.19 -14.09
N PHE A 99 -1.84 3.16 -12.76
CA PHE A 99 -2.22 4.35 -12.01
C PHE A 99 -1.20 5.48 -12.19
N LEU A 100 0.10 5.17 -12.13
CA LEU A 100 1.14 6.18 -12.27
C LEU A 100 1.16 6.83 -13.66
N ARG A 101 0.61 6.15 -14.64
CA ARG A 101 0.46 6.72 -15.98
C ARG A 101 -0.69 7.73 -16.07
N GLY A 102 -1.41 7.95 -14.96
CA GLY A 102 -2.51 8.90 -14.92
C GLY A 102 -3.84 8.36 -15.38
N LYS A 103 -4.01 7.05 -15.36
CA LYS A 103 -5.26 6.42 -15.80
C LYS A 103 -6.32 6.34 -14.71
N THR A 104 -5.91 6.48 -13.45
CA THR A 104 -6.83 6.47 -12.32
C THR A 104 -6.48 7.60 -11.37
N ASP A 105 -7.48 8.04 -10.59
CA ASP A 105 -7.28 9.07 -9.58
C ASP A 105 -6.53 8.47 -8.38
N PRO A 106 -5.51 9.18 -7.81
CA PRO A 106 -4.80 8.70 -6.63
C PRO A 106 -5.71 8.33 -5.46
N MET A 107 -6.84 9.01 -5.35
CA MET A 107 -7.78 8.80 -4.25
C MET A 107 -8.83 7.76 -4.57
N ASP A 108 -8.81 7.20 -5.77
CA ASP A 108 -9.80 6.24 -6.21
C ASP A 108 -9.42 4.83 -5.78
N PHE A 109 -9.77 4.49 -4.55
CA PHE A 109 -9.65 3.12 -4.07
C PHE A 109 -10.90 2.30 -4.39
N ALA A 110 -11.97 2.96 -4.80
CA ALA A 110 -13.26 2.31 -4.99
C ALA A 110 -13.32 1.48 -6.27
N GLY A 111 -12.47 1.76 -7.22
CA GLY A 111 -12.41 1.00 -8.47
C GLY A 111 -12.01 -0.46 -8.26
N GLU A 112 -11.61 -0.77 -7.04
CA GLU A 112 -11.24 -2.12 -6.68
C GLU A 112 -12.45 -2.96 -6.40
#